data_7c4debfff65d610f09300f469a5d0efa
#
_entry.id   7c4debfff65d610f09300f469a5d0efa
#
_cell.length_a   1.000
_cell.length_b   1.000
_cell.length_c   1.000
_cell.angle_alpha   90.00
_cell.angle_beta   90.00
_cell.angle_gamma   90.00
#
_symmetry.space_group_name_H-M   'P 1'
#
loop_
_entity.id
_entity.type
_entity.pdbx_description
1 polymer ?
#
loop_
_entity_poly.entity_id
_entity_poly.type
_entity_poly.pdbx_seq_one_letter_code
_entity_poly.pdbx_strand_id
1 'polypeptide(L)'
;MLIFLLGAGNGLINANIQNMDAFLANSMMVGGGSTSKEYKGLKEGRPITLNDKDIAETKDEFTQNIESVGAEVKAGQQTFAVGDNYVSAQLVGVYPNEITINKKEMLYGRFINQPDLDQQRKVVVLSESQAKELLPGKIATLVGQNIKMDNFAFMVAGIYKDDRSEMNNRAFAPFTTVRTIYNKGDKTDNIIFSFKGLNTQAENEAFEKMYRSRINNNHYAAPDDENAVWIWNRFTMNLQMSQGVSIIRTALWIIGIFTLLSGIVGVSNIMLITVKERTREFGIRKAIGATPWSILRLIIIESIIITTIFGYIGMLCGIGANLYMDATMGHEVVDAGIFKQSMFLNPTVGFDVCIEATLLIVIAGTIAGLIPARKAAKIRPIVALNAMDN
;
A
#
# COMPACT_ATOMS: atom_id res chain seq x y z
N MET A 1 -18.32 13.55 9.34
CA MET A 1 -17.09 14.06 8.66
C MET A 1 -15.84 13.29 9.09
N LEU A 2 -15.49 13.23 10.38
CA LEU A 2 -14.30 12.52 10.88
C LEU A 2 -14.27 11.04 10.45
N ILE A 3 -15.36 10.29 10.66
CA ILE A 3 -15.48 8.86 10.28
C ILE A 3 -15.31 8.69 8.77
N PHE A 4 -15.91 9.56 7.97
CA PHE A 4 -15.76 9.52 6.52
C PHE A 4 -14.30 9.73 6.10
N LEU A 5 -13.63 10.76 6.66
CA LEU A 5 -12.23 11.05 6.36
C LEU A 5 -11.28 9.92 6.77
N LEU A 6 -11.48 9.33 7.95
CA LEU A 6 -10.67 8.20 8.41
C LEU A 6 -10.90 6.95 7.56
N GLY A 7 -12.15 6.67 7.17
CA GLY A 7 -12.46 5.55 6.28
C GLY A 7 -11.87 5.72 4.89
N ALA A 8 -12.03 6.90 4.29
CA ALA A 8 -11.42 7.23 3.01
C ALA A 8 -9.88 7.13 3.06
N GLY A 9 -9.28 7.66 4.13
CA GLY A 9 -7.85 7.53 4.36
C GLY A 9 -7.38 6.08 4.51
N ASN A 10 -8.13 5.26 5.24
CA ASN A 10 -7.85 3.83 5.35
C ASN A 10 -7.93 3.12 3.99
N GLY A 11 -8.86 3.50 3.11
CA GLY A 11 -8.94 2.96 1.76
C GLY A 11 -7.67 3.20 0.94
N LEU A 12 -7.10 4.40 1.00
CA LEU A 12 -5.81 4.74 0.37
C LEU A 12 -4.65 3.97 1.02
N ILE A 13 -4.62 3.90 2.34
CA ILE A 13 -3.59 3.20 3.10
C ILE A 13 -3.60 1.70 2.79
N ASN A 14 -4.77 1.07 2.80
CA ASN A 14 -4.93 -0.37 2.53
C ASN A 14 -4.49 -0.72 1.11
N ALA A 15 -4.82 0.10 0.12
CA ALA A 15 -4.37 -0.08 -1.25
C ALA A 15 -2.83 -0.04 -1.34
N ASN A 16 -2.18 0.91 -0.67
CA ASN A 16 -0.72 1.00 -0.64
C ASN A 16 -0.07 -0.19 0.09
N ILE A 17 -0.59 -0.60 1.25
CA ILE A 17 -0.08 -1.76 1.99
C ILE A 17 -0.19 -3.04 1.14
N GLN A 18 -1.32 -3.25 0.46
CA GLN A 18 -1.50 -4.42 -0.39
C GLN A 18 -0.49 -4.46 -1.55
N ASN A 19 -0.18 -3.31 -2.15
CA ASN A 19 0.82 -3.23 -3.21
C ASN A 19 2.23 -3.54 -2.68
N MET A 20 2.52 -3.20 -1.43
CA MET A 20 3.80 -3.50 -0.77
C MET A 20 3.93 -4.98 -0.39
N ASP A 21 2.82 -5.61 0.03
CA ASP A 21 2.80 -7.02 0.43
C ASP A 21 2.99 -8.00 -0.74
N ALA A 22 2.91 -7.51 -1.98
CA ALA A 22 3.16 -8.33 -3.18
C ALA A 22 4.60 -8.84 -3.30
N PHE A 23 5.53 -8.30 -2.51
CA PHE A 23 6.95 -8.64 -2.57
C PHE A 23 7.54 -8.97 -1.20
N LEU A 24 8.63 -9.73 -1.21
CA LEU A 24 9.44 -9.95 -0.01
C LEU A 24 10.09 -8.61 0.40
N ALA A 25 9.80 -8.14 1.63
CA ALA A 25 10.30 -6.88 2.11
C ALA A 25 11.84 -6.82 2.11
N ASN A 26 12.49 -7.89 2.56
CA ASN A 26 13.94 -7.99 2.62
C ASN A 26 14.53 -8.46 1.28
N SER A 27 14.29 -7.72 0.21
CA SER A 27 14.83 -8.03 -1.10
C SER A 27 15.22 -6.78 -1.87
N MET A 28 16.20 -6.96 -2.75
CA MET A 28 16.67 -5.94 -3.67
C MET A 28 16.65 -6.47 -5.10
N MET A 29 16.32 -5.59 -6.03
CA MET A 29 16.49 -5.82 -7.47
C MET A 29 17.50 -4.81 -8.00
N VAL A 30 18.45 -5.31 -8.77
CA VAL A 30 19.56 -4.53 -9.30
C VAL A 30 19.56 -4.66 -10.81
N GLY A 31 19.67 -3.58 -11.52
CA GLY A 31 19.73 -3.59 -12.98
C GLY A 31 20.76 -2.61 -13.51
N GLY A 32 21.20 -2.85 -14.74
CA GLY A 32 22.08 -1.95 -15.46
C GLY A 32 21.33 -0.72 -15.93
N GLY A 33 21.96 0.45 -15.76
CA GLY A 33 21.50 1.74 -16.26
C GLY A 33 22.46 2.32 -17.28
N SER A 34 22.69 3.63 -17.20
CA SER A 34 23.67 4.33 -18.03
C SER A 34 24.56 5.21 -17.16
N THR A 35 25.87 5.19 -17.41
CA THR A 35 26.82 5.99 -16.63
C THR A 35 26.50 7.49 -16.75
N SER A 36 26.53 8.19 -15.62
CA SER A 36 26.33 9.65 -15.57
C SER A 36 27.63 10.43 -15.32
N LYS A 37 28.76 9.73 -15.18
CA LYS A 37 30.06 10.31 -14.87
C LYS A 37 31.13 9.74 -15.79
N GLU A 38 32.06 10.59 -16.21
CA GLU A 38 33.30 10.13 -16.85
C GLU A 38 34.19 9.40 -15.82
N TYR A 39 34.71 8.26 -16.19
CA TYR A 39 35.57 7.48 -15.32
C TYR A 39 36.63 6.71 -16.08
N LYS A 40 37.91 6.77 -15.63
CA LYS A 40 39.06 6.09 -16.24
C LYS A 40 39.16 6.29 -17.77
N GLY A 41 38.88 7.51 -18.24
CA GLY A 41 38.94 7.87 -19.65
C GLY A 41 37.74 7.41 -20.49
N LEU A 42 36.73 6.82 -19.88
CA LEU A 42 35.49 6.42 -20.55
C LEU A 42 34.45 7.53 -20.35
N LYS A 43 33.70 7.85 -21.42
CA LYS A 43 32.67 8.87 -21.43
C LYS A 43 31.43 8.44 -20.63
N GLU A 44 30.68 9.44 -20.16
CA GLU A 44 29.32 9.26 -19.64
C GLU A 44 28.34 8.75 -20.71
N GLY A 45 27.15 8.29 -20.29
CA GLY A 45 26.10 7.79 -21.19
C GLY A 45 26.29 6.36 -21.66
N ARG A 46 27.29 5.63 -21.18
CA ARG A 46 27.49 4.22 -21.57
C ARG A 46 26.43 3.32 -20.89
N PRO A 47 25.72 2.47 -21.64
CA PRO A 47 24.83 1.48 -21.05
C PRO A 47 25.64 0.43 -20.28
N ILE A 48 25.20 0.11 -19.09
CA ILE A 48 25.74 -1.00 -18.28
C ILE A 48 24.85 -2.22 -18.47
N THR A 49 25.46 -3.34 -18.79
CA THR A 49 24.77 -4.64 -18.89
C THR A 49 25.38 -5.57 -17.87
N LEU A 50 24.58 -6.05 -16.93
CA LEU A 50 25.01 -7.01 -15.92
C LEU A 50 25.33 -8.36 -16.56
N ASN A 51 26.18 -9.15 -15.92
CA ASN A 51 26.66 -10.42 -16.42
C ASN A 51 26.84 -11.47 -15.32
N ASP A 52 27.32 -12.68 -15.70
CA ASP A 52 27.53 -13.79 -14.78
C ASP A 52 28.54 -13.47 -13.67
N LYS A 53 29.53 -12.61 -13.94
CA LYS A 53 30.50 -12.19 -12.91
C LYS A 53 29.80 -11.42 -11.79
N ASP A 54 28.85 -10.54 -12.16
CA ASP A 54 28.08 -9.75 -11.16
C ASP A 54 27.20 -10.66 -10.30
N ILE A 55 26.60 -11.70 -10.91
CA ILE A 55 25.80 -12.71 -10.17
C ILE A 55 26.69 -13.48 -9.20
N ALA A 56 27.87 -13.93 -9.65
CA ALA A 56 28.81 -14.69 -8.83
C ALA A 56 29.32 -13.83 -7.66
N GLU A 57 29.74 -12.60 -7.91
CA GLU A 57 30.20 -11.69 -6.86
C GLU A 57 29.08 -11.36 -5.87
N THR A 58 27.84 -11.14 -6.33
CA THR A 58 26.69 -10.95 -5.45
C THR A 58 26.53 -12.15 -4.51
N LYS A 59 26.72 -13.36 -5.01
CA LYS A 59 26.59 -14.58 -4.22
C LYS A 59 27.76 -14.78 -3.26
N ASP A 60 28.99 -14.54 -3.69
CA ASP A 60 30.20 -15.01 -3.01
C ASP A 60 30.80 -13.94 -2.07
N GLU A 61 30.71 -12.66 -2.44
CA GLU A 61 31.32 -11.58 -1.64
C GLU A 61 30.39 -11.06 -0.53
N PHE A 62 29.08 -11.15 -0.70
CA PHE A 62 28.11 -10.60 0.24
C PHE A 62 27.39 -11.66 1.09
N THR A 63 27.99 -12.81 1.30
CA THR A 63 27.41 -13.96 2.02
C THR A 63 26.92 -13.66 3.43
N GLN A 64 27.46 -12.63 4.10
CA GLN A 64 27.02 -12.24 5.44
C GLN A 64 25.61 -11.67 5.43
N ASN A 65 25.25 -10.92 4.40
CA ASN A 65 23.98 -10.22 4.31
C ASN A 65 23.02 -10.85 3.29
N ILE A 66 23.51 -11.52 2.24
CA ILE A 66 22.66 -12.08 1.20
C ILE A 66 22.31 -13.55 1.53
N GLU A 67 21.03 -13.90 1.44
CA GLU A 67 20.51 -15.25 1.68
C GLU A 67 20.30 -16.03 0.40
N SER A 68 19.70 -15.42 -0.61
CA SER A 68 19.44 -16.05 -1.89
C SER A 68 19.70 -15.08 -3.02
N VAL A 69 20.33 -15.57 -4.09
CA VAL A 69 20.62 -14.79 -5.30
C VAL A 69 19.94 -15.46 -6.48
N GLY A 70 19.33 -14.66 -7.32
CA GLY A 70 18.78 -15.04 -8.60
C GLY A 70 19.01 -13.96 -9.64
N ALA A 71 18.60 -14.24 -10.85
CA ALA A 71 18.69 -13.30 -11.95
C ALA A 71 17.51 -13.44 -12.90
N GLU A 72 17.19 -12.35 -13.59
CA GLU A 72 16.20 -12.32 -14.66
C GLU A 72 16.85 -12.00 -16.00
N VAL A 73 16.36 -12.66 -17.04
CA VAL A 73 16.67 -12.34 -18.44
C VAL A 73 15.36 -12.26 -19.23
N LYS A 74 15.14 -11.15 -19.91
CA LYS A 74 13.90 -10.90 -20.68
C LYS A 74 14.07 -11.36 -22.12
N ALA A 75 13.16 -12.20 -22.61
CA ALA A 75 13.08 -12.60 -24.00
C ALA A 75 12.17 -11.68 -24.85
N GLY A 76 11.42 -10.78 -24.18
CA GLY A 76 10.42 -9.96 -24.81
C GLY A 76 9.04 -10.60 -24.90
N GLN A 77 8.16 -10.05 -25.71
CA GLN A 77 6.82 -10.61 -25.95
C GLN A 77 6.93 -11.87 -26.79
N GLN A 78 6.30 -12.95 -26.33
CA GLN A 78 6.26 -14.24 -27.02
C GLN A 78 4.81 -14.70 -27.13
N THR A 79 4.50 -15.42 -28.21
CA THR A 79 3.16 -15.96 -28.44
C THR A 79 3.14 -17.42 -28.04
N PHE A 80 2.28 -17.76 -27.09
CA PHE A 80 2.00 -19.11 -26.65
C PHE A 80 0.71 -19.58 -27.31
N ALA A 81 0.68 -20.84 -27.78
CA ALA A 81 -0.47 -21.39 -28.49
C ALA A 81 -0.79 -22.82 -28.05
N VAL A 82 -2.09 -23.10 -27.94
CA VAL A 82 -2.64 -24.45 -27.69
C VAL A 82 -3.85 -24.66 -28.62
N GLY A 83 -3.71 -25.54 -29.62
CA GLY A 83 -4.71 -25.67 -30.67
C GLY A 83 -4.86 -24.35 -31.44
N ASP A 84 -6.10 -23.83 -31.47
CA ASP A 84 -6.42 -22.58 -32.15
C ASP A 84 -6.34 -21.34 -31.23
N ASN A 85 -6.15 -21.55 -29.92
CA ASN A 85 -6.05 -20.45 -28.95
C ASN A 85 -4.60 -19.99 -28.80
N TYR A 86 -4.42 -18.68 -28.62
CA TYR A 86 -3.09 -18.09 -28.41
C TYR A 86 -3.17 -16.93 -27.42
N VAL A 87 -2.09 -16.69 -26.73
CA VAL A 87 -1.88 -15.55 -25.82
C VAL A 87 -0.49 -14.99 -26.01
N SER A 88 -0.37 -13.67 -25.97
CA SER A 88 0.92 -12.99 -25.99
C SER A 88 1.32 -12.57 -24.59
N ALA A 89 2.50 -12.98 -24.15
CA ALA A 89 3.03 -12.67 -22.83
C ALA A 89 4.52 -12.38 -22.86
N GLN A 90 5.00 -11.58 -21.91
CA GLN A 90 6.43 -11.36 -21.74
C GLN A 90 7.09 -12.60 -21.15
N LEU A 91 7.96 -13.26 -21.92
CA LEU A 91 8.75 -14.37 -21.40
C LEU A 91 9.97 -13.86 -20.63
N VAL A 92 10.11 -14.31 -19.40
CA VAL A 92 11.23 -13.98 -18.51
C VAL A 92 11.88 -15.25 -18.03
N GLY A 93 13.18 -15.36 -18.26
CA GLY A 93 14.01 -16.42 -17.68
C GLY A 93 14.38 -16.07 -16.25
N VAL A 94 14.12 -16.96 -15.30
CA VAL A 94 14.26 -16.68 -13.87
C VAL A 94 14.93 -17.83 -13.12
N TYR A 95 15.42 -17.53 -11.92
CA TYR A 95 15.89 -18.50 -10.94
C TYR A 95 14.73 -18.95 -10.03
N PRO A 96 14.90 -20.10 -9.31
CA PRO A 96 13.85 -20.63 -8.43
C PRO A 96 13.42 -19.71 -7.29
N ASN A 97 14.28 -18.81 -6.81
CA ASN A 97 14.00 -17.88 -5.73
C ASN A 97 13.00 -16.77 -6.11
N GLU A 98 12.73 -16.60 -7.40
CA GLU A 98 11.77 -15.63 -7.94
C GLU A 98 10.39 -15.77 -7.31
N ILE A 99 9.91 -17.00 -7.13
CA ILE A 99 8.61 -17.29 -6.53
C ILE A 99 8.51 -16.75 -5.09
N THR A 100 9.58 -16.88 -4.31
CA THR A 100 9.64 -16.43 -2.91
C THR A 100 9.76 -14.91 -2.84
N ILE A 101 10.63 -14.34 -3.66
CA ILE A 101 10.90 -12.90 -3.67
C ILE A 101 9.67 -12.10 -4.14
N ASN A 102 8.97 -12.58 -5.14
CA ASN A 102 7.75 -11.95 -5.67
C ASN A 102 6.47 -12.58 -5.11
N LYS A 103 6.57 -13.38 -4.03
CA LYS A 103 5.42 -13.98 -3.29
C LYS A 103 4.34 -14.57 -4.20
N LYS A 104 4.72 -15.20 -5.31
CA LYS A 104 3.77 -15.80 -6.24
C LYS A 104 3.18 -17.09 -5.66
N GLU A 105 1.87 -17.20 -5.66
CA GLU A 105 1.12 -18.37 -5.21
C GLU A 105 0.85 -19.30 -6.40
N MET A 106 1.21 -20.57 -6.28
CA MET A 106 0.92 -21.57 -7.31
C MET A 106 -0.51 -22.07 -7.16
N LEU A 107 -1.29 -22.03 -8.25
CA LEU A 107 -2.62 -22.63 -8.31
C LEU A 107 -2.54 -24.12 -8.70
N TYR A 108 -1.72 -24.43 -9.68
CA TYR A 108 -1.57 -25.79 -10.20
C TYR A 108 -0.11 -26.06 -10.57
N GLY A 109 0.34 -27.29 -10.35
CA GLY A 109 1.69 -27.71 -10.70
C GLY A 109 2.75 -27.13 -9.77
N ARG A 110 3.92 -26.79 -10.33
CA ARG A 110 5.07 -26.29 -9.60
C ARG A 110 5.74 -25.13 -10.31
N PHE A 111 6.50 -24.36 -9.57
CA PHE A 111 7.40 -23.35 -10.14
C PHE A 111 8.69 -24.00 -10.68
N ILE A 112 9.52 -23.18 -11.32
CA ILE A 112 10.85 -23.54 -11.80
C ILE A 112 11.71 -24.00 -10.62
N ASN A 113 12.48 -25.05 -10.80
CA ASN A 113 13.40 -25.58 -9.80
C ASN A 113 14.85 -25.66 -10.32
N GLN A 114 15.79 -25.98 -9.44
CA GLN A 114 17.19 -26.05 -9.79
C GLN A 114 17.50 -27.05 -10.92
N PRO A 115 16.93 -28.30 -10.96
CA PRO A 115 17.10 -29.19 -12.09
C PRO A 115 16.63 -28.66 -13.44
N ASP A 116 15.63 -27.75 -13.46
CA ASP A 116 15.20 -27.14 -14.72
C ASP A 116 16.26 -26.17 -15.27
N LEU A 117 16.96 -25.44 -14.37
CA LEU A 117 18.09 -24.60 -14.75
C LEU A 117 19.28 -25.42 -15.24
N ASP A 118 19.70 -26.42 -14.45
CA ASP A 118 20.91 -27.18 -14.68
C ASP A 118 20.83 -27.99 -16.01
N GLN A 119 19.62 -28.50 -16.29
CA GLN A 119 19.35 -29.29 -17.49
C GLN A 119 18.79 -28.49 -18.66
N GLN A 120 18.66 -27.16 -18.49
CA GLN A 120 18.08 -26.25 -19.48
C GLN A 120 16.73 -26.76 -20.04
N ARG A 121 15.86 -27.24 -19.12
CA ARG A 121 14.57 -27.82 -19.51
C ARG A 121 13.68 -26.74 -20.14
N LYS A 122 12.98 -27.12 -21.20
CA LYS A 122 11.98 -26.27 -21.85
C LYS A 122 10.66 -26.38 -21.09
N VAL A 123 10.60 -25.75 -19.92
CA VAL A 123 9.40 -25.65 -19.07
C VAL A 123 8.98 -24.21 -18.95
N VAL A 124 7.69 -23.99 -18.80
CA VAL A 124 7.10 -22.65 -18.64
C VAL A 124 6.07 -22.67 -17.52
N VAL A 125 6.00 -21.57 -16.78
CA VAL A 125 4.98 -21.30 -15.77
C VAL A 125 4.18 -20.11 -16.25
N LEU A 126 2.86 -20.29 -16.36
CA LEU A 126 1.92 -19.30 -16.88
C LEU A 126 1.15 -18.64 -15.75
N SER A 127 0.62 -17.45 -16.00
CA SER A 127 -0.37 -16.84 -15.11
C SER A 127 -1.75 -17.48 -15.29
N GLU A 128 -2.63 -17.28 -14.32
CA GLU A 128 -4.00 -17.77 -14.36
C GLU A 128 -4.77 -17.20 -15.57
N SER A 129 -4.61 -15.90 -15.86
CA SER A 129 -5.22 -15.24 -17.01
C SER A 129 -4.75 -15.82 -18.34
N GLN A 130 -3.43 -16.01 -18.49
CA GLN A 130 -2.85 -16.64 -19.68
C GLN A 130 -3.36 -18.07 -19.89
N ALA A 131 -3.44 -18.83 -18.80
CA ALA A 131 -3.96 -20.20 -18.86
C ALA A 131 -5.45 -20.25 -19.24
N LYS A 132 -6.25 -19.27 -18.77
CA LYS A 132 -7.67 -19.15 -19.13
C LYS A 132 -7.88 -18.79 -20.61
N GLU A 133 -7.01 -17.95 -21.17
CA GLU A 133 -7.06 -17.63 -22.61
C GLU A 133 -6.67 -18.84 -23.48
N LEU A 134 -5.64 -19.60 -23.06
CA LEU A 134 -5.18 -20.77 -23.79
C LEU A 134 -6.17 -21.96 -23.72
N LEU A 135 -6.77 -22.19 -22.55
CA LEU A 135 -7.69 -23.31 -22.35
C LEU A 135 -8.84 -22.93 -21.40
N PRO A 136 -9.91 -22.28 -21.89
CA PRO A 136 -11.03 -21.85 -21.05
C PRO A 136 -11.69 -23.01 -20.31
N GLY A 137 -11.88 -22.85 -19.00
CA GLY A 137 -12.60 -23.80 -18.15
C GLY A 137 -11.83 -25.07 -17.73
N LYS A 138 -10.63 -25.31 -18.27
CA LYS A 138 -9.82 -26.54 -17.99
C LYS A 138 -8.35 -26.22 -17.71
N ILE A 139 -8.05 -25.09 -17.07
CA ILE A 139 -6.66 -24.61 -16.87
C ILE A 139 -5.77 -25.63 -16.17
N ALA A 140 -6.29 -26.38 -15.20
CA ALA A 140 -5.51 -27.40 -14.48
C ALA A 140 -4.94 -28.49 -15.40
N THR A 141 -5.62 -28.80 -16.50
CA THR A 141 -5.18 -29.84 -17.45
C THR A 141 -4.04 -29.38 -18.36
N LEU A 142 -3.74 -28.06 -18.39
CA LEU A 142 -2.56 -27.56 -19.12
C LEU A 142 -1.24 -28.01 -18.47
N VAL A 143 -1.23 -28.26 -17.16
CA VAL A 143 -0.02 -28.68 -16.46
C VAL A 143 0.41 -30.06 -16.97
N GLY A 144 1.67 -30.16 -17.39
CA GLY A 144 2.25 -31.35 -18.02
C GLY A 144 2.05 -31.42 -19.54
N GLN A 145 1.22 -30.55 -20.15
CA GLN A 145 1.09 -30.48 -21.59
C GLN A 145 2.19 -29.65 -22.24
N ASN A 146 2.50 -29.98 -23.49
CA ASN A 146 3.38 -29.17 -24.32
C ASN A 146 2.56 -28.10 -25.05
N ILE A 147 2.98 -26.87 -24.92
CA ILE A 147 2.43 -25.74 -25.64
C ILE A 147 3.45 -25.21 -26.65
N LYS A 148 2.97 -24.69 -27.75
CA LYS A 148 3.83 -24.06 -28.75
C LYS A 148 4.15 -22.64 -28.33
N MET A 149 5.43 -22.28 -28.37
CA MET A 149 5.92 -20.92 -28.20
C MET A 149 6.87 -20.64 -29.37
N ASP A 150 6.40 -19.82 -30.30
CA ASP A 150 7.07 -19.57 -31.59
C ASP A 150 7.47 -20.88 -32.28
N ASN A 151 8.77 -21.17 -32.40
CA ASN A 151 9.29 -22.38 -33.02
C ASN A 151 9.65 -23.47 -32.00
N PHE A 152 9.35 -23.31 -30.73
CA PHE A 152 9.69 -24.23 -29.66
C PHE A 152 8.45 -24.82 -29.01
N ALA A 153 8.60 -26.01 -28.44
CA ALA A 153 7.61 -26.61 -27.55
C ALA A 153 8.10 -26.51 -26.11
N PHE A 154 7.26 -25.97 -25.23
CA PHE A 154 7.49 -25.87 -23.80
C PHE A 154 6.46 -26.67 -23.03
N MET A 155 6.88 -27.45 -22.05
CA MET A 155 5.98 -28.12 -21.13
C MET A 155 5.50 -27.13 -20.06
N VAL A 156 4.20 -27.06 -19.83
CA VAL A 156 3.65 -26.24 -18.73
C VAL A 156 3.97 -26.92 -17.40
N ALA A 157 4.86 -26.33 -16.62
CA ALA A 157 5.25 -26.85 -15.30
C ALA A 157 4.25 -26.46 -14.21
N GLY A 158 3.60 -25.31 -14.36
CA GLY A 158 2.60 -24.83 -13.40
C GLY A 158 1.90 -23.58 -13.86
N ILE A 159 0.91 -23.20 -13.05
CA ILE A 159 0.09 -22.00 -13.23
C ILE A 159 0.08 -21.25 -11.90
N TYR A 160 0.52 -20.00 -11.90
CA TYR A 160 0.46 -19.15 -10.72
C TYR A 160 -0.81 -18.30 -10.73
N LYS A 161 -1.26 -17.96 -9.55
CA LYS A 161 -2.44 -17.12 -9.32
C LYS A 161 -2.16 -15.69 -9.75
N ASP A 162 -3.11 -15.11 -10.46
CA ASP A 162 -3.05 -13.69 -10.77
C ASP A 162 -3.15 -12.90 -9.47
N ASP A 163 -2.23 -11.98 -9.32
CA ASP A 163 -2.31 -10.93 -8.33
C ASP A 163 -2.67 -9.61 -9.04
N ARG A 164 -2.80 -8.55 -8.28
CA ARG A 164 -3.10 -7.21 -8.85
C ARG A 164 -1.88 -6.52 -9.44
N SER A 165 -0.73 -7.21 -9.51
CA SER A 165 0.51 -6.67 -10.08
C SER A 165 0.56 -6.86 -11.60
N GLU A 166 1.35 -6.04 -12.27
CA GLU A 166 1.64 -6.19 -13.71
C GLU A 166 2.36 -7.49 -14.08
N MET A 167 2.91 -8.18 -13.10
CA MET A 167 3.62 -9.42 -13.35
C MET A 167 2.73 -10.53 -13.89
N ASN A 168 1.40 -10.35 -13.86
CA ASN A 168 0.45 -11.32 -14.44
C ASN A 168 0.59 -11.48 -15.96
N ASN A 169 1.18 -10.50 -16.65
CA ASN A 169 1.49 -10.63 -18.08
C ASN A 169 2.83 -11.31 -18.35
N ARG A 170 3.50 -11.85 -17.33
CA ARG A 170 4.77 -12.56 -17.49
C ARG A 170 4.56 -14.07 -17.50
N ALA A 171 5.23 -14.73 -18.43
CA ALA A 171 5.43 -16.17 -18.39
C ALA A 171 6.88 -16.43 -17.94
N PHE A 172 7.06 -17.37 -17.03
CA PHE A 172 8.38 -17.67 -16.48
C PHE A 172 8.94 -18.96 -17.06
N ALA A 173 10.21 -18.95 -17.43
CA ALA A 173 10.96 -20.12 -17.87
C ALA A 173 12.33 -20.16 -17.13
N PRO A 174 13.07 -21.29 -17.16
CA PRO A 174 14.38 -21.33 -16.55
C PRO A 174 15.34 -20.33 -17.18
N PHE A 175 16.07 -19.59 -16.37
CA PHE A 175 17.02 -18.56 -16.79
C PHE A 175 18.00 -19.05 -17.86
N THR A 176 18.60 -20.21 -17.63
CA THR A 176 19.57 -20.82 -18.54
C THR A 176 18.94 -21.21 -19.88
N THR A 177 17.70 -21.69 -19.88
CA THR A 177 16.95 -22.05 -21.09
C THR A 177 16.69 -20.84 -21.96
N VAL A 178 16.19 -19.75 -21.35
CA VAL A 178 15.91 -18.49 -22.07
C VAL A 178 17.18 -17.88 -22.64
N ARG A 179 18.27 -17.84 -21.87
CA ARG A 179 19.56 -17.35 -22.36
C ARG A 179 20.07 -18.12 -23.57
N THR A 180 19.96 -19.44 -23.53
CA THR A 180 20.41 -20.31 -24.62
C THR A 180 19.54 -20.12 -25.88
N ILE A 181 18.23 -20.17 -25.75
CA ILE A 181 17.29 -20.08 -26.88
C ILE A 181 17.38 -18.70 -27.58
N TYR A 182 17.49 -17.64 -26.80
CA TYR A 182 17.51 -16.25 -27.33
C TYR A 182 18.92 -15.68 -27.48
N ASN A 183 19.95 -16.52 -27.40
CA ASN A 183 21.35 -16.15 -27.59
C ASN A 183 21.78 -14.89 -26.83
N LYS A 184 21.44 -14.83 -25.54
CA LYS A 184 21.74 -13.70 -24.66
C LYS A 184 23.19 -13.66 -24.16
N GLY A 185 23.96 -14.72 -24.41
CA GLY A 185 25.34 -14.86 -23.94
C GLY A 185 25.40 -14.92 -22.41
N ASP A 186 26.28 -14.13 -21.80
CA ASP A 186 26.44 -13.99 -20.34
C ASP A 186 25.60 -12.85 -19.74
N LYS A 187 24.80 -12.17 -20.57
CA LYS A 187 24.01 -11.00 -20.16
C LYS A 187 22.87 -11.39 -19.23
N THR A 188 22.62 -10.52 -18.25
CA THR A 188 21.44 -10.55 -17.41
C THR A 188 20.80 -9.18 -17.34
N ASP A 189 19.47 -9.10 -17.30
CA ASP A 189 18.76 -7.83 -17.20
C ASP A 189 18.71 -7.34 -15.76
N ASN A 190 18.40 -8.24 -14.81
CA ASN A 190 18.33 -7.92 -13.40
C ASN A 190 18.96 -9.00 -12.54
N ILE A 191 19.58 -8.62 -11.44
CA ILE A 191 19.97 -9.49 -10.33
C ILE A 191 18.97 -9.24 -9.20
N ILE A 192 18.42 -10.31 -8.63
CA ILE A 192 17.43 -10.24 -7.56
C ILE A 192 17.92 -11.08 -6.39
N PHE A 193 17.94 -10.49 -5.21
CA PHE A 193 18.38 -11.21 -4.02
C PHE A 193 17.58 -10.86 -2.78
N SER A 194 17.47 -11.80 -1.86
CA SER A 194 17.00 -11.59 -0.51
C SER A 194 18.17 -11.38 0.45
N PHE A 195 17.97 -10.59 1.49
CA PHE A 195 19.01 -10.27 2.44
C PHE A 195 18.53 -10.36 3.89
N LYS A 196 19.51 -10.44 4.81
CA LYS A 196 19.30 -10.50 6.26
C LYS A 196 20.24 -9.52 6.99
N GLY A 197 19.87 -9.19 8.23
CA GLY A 197 20.74 -8.37 9.10
C GLY A 197 20.84 -6.90 8.74
N LEU A 198 20.02 -6.39 7.80
CA LEU A 198 19.92 -4.99 7.45
C LEU A 198 18.55 -4.47 7.93
N ASN A 199 18.47 -4.08 9.20
CA ASN A 199 17.21 -3.78 9.87
C ASN A 199 16.86 -2.28 9.92
N THR A 200 17.83 -1.43 9.59
CA THR A 200 17.67 0.03 9.62
C THR A 200 17.90 0.64 8.24
N GLN A 201 17.36 1.84 8.04
CA GLN A 201 17.58 2.59 6.80
C GLN A 201 19.08 2.85 6.56
N ALA A 202 19.82 3.24 7.60
CA ALA A 202 21.25 3.54 7.49
C ALA A 202 22.08 2.30 7.09
N GLU A 203 21.76 1.12 7.63
CA GLU A 203 22.43 -0.13 7.25
C GLU A 203 22.15 -0.49 5.80
N ASN A 204 20.92 -0.31 5.34
CA ASN A 204 20.54 -0.56 3.95
C ASN A 204 21.24 0.41 2.99
N GLU A 205 21.27 1.70 3.29
CA GLU A 205 21.96 2.72 2.48
C GLU A 205 23.49 2.46 2.40
N ALA A 206 24.09 2.08 3.52
CA ALA A 206 25.50 1.70 3.56
C ALA A 206 25.79 0.46 2.70
N PHE A 207 24.93 -0.55 2.80
CA PHE A 207 25.02 -1.77 1.99
C PHE A 207 24.86 -1.45 0.50
N GLU A 208 23.83 -0.68 0.13
CA GLU A 208 23.61 -0.27 -1.27
C GLU A 208 24.81 0.46 -1.86
N LYS A 209 25.38 1.38 -1.11
CA LYS A 209 26.55 2.14 -1.54
C LYS A 209 27.75 1.23 -1.79
N MET A 210 28.00 0.30 -0.86
CA MET A 210 29.10 -0.67 -0.98
C MET A 210 28.86 -1.61 -2.17
N TYR A 211 27.67 -2.17 -2.29
CA TYR A 211 27.26 -3.06 -3.37
C TYR A 211 27.36 -2.37 -4.73
N ARG A 212 26.76 -1.18 -4.88
CA ARG A 212 26.83 -0.38 -6.11
C ARG A 212 28.27 -0.06 -6.52
N SER A 213 29.10 0.37 -5.57
CA SER A 213 30.51 0.62 -5.82
C SER A 213 31.23 -0.61 -6.37
N ARG A 214 30.91 -1.79 -5.84
CA ARG A 214 31.51 -3.05 -6.31
C ARG A 214 31.12 -3.37 -7.74
N ILE A 215 29.81 -3.33 -8.04
CA ILE A 215 29.30 -3.63 -9.39
C ILE A 215 29.76 -2.56 -10.38
N ASN A 216 29.74 -1.29 -10.04
CA ASN A 216 30.26 -0.21 -10.88
C ASN A 216 31.73 -0.43 -11.27
N ASN A 217 32.56 -0.87 -10.34
CA ASN A 217 33.96 -1.16 -10.62
C ASN A 217 34.14 -2.26 -11.68
N ASN A 218 33.27 -3.29 -11.68
CA ASN A 218 33.29 -4.36 -12.69
C ASN A 218 33.05 -3.81 -14.09
N HIS A 219 32.25 -2.78 -14.20
CA HIS A 219 31.83 -2.16 -15.46
C HIS A 219 32.61 -0.89 -15.81
N TYR A 220 33.71 -0.61 -15.12
CA TYR A 220 34.51 0.63 -15.30
C TYR A 220 33.63 1.89 -15.22
N ALA A 221 32.68 1.91 -14.29
CA ALA A 221 31.89 3.07 -13.92
C ALA A 221 32.42 3.69 -12.62
N ALA A 222 32.14 4.96 -12.40
CA ALA A 222 32.55 5.60 -11.15
C ALA A 222 31.90 4.93 -9.94
N PRO A 223 32.63 4.64 -8.85
CA PRO A 223 32.10 3.90 -7.70
C PRO A 223 30.85 4.53 -7.06
N ASP A 224 30.71 5.84 -7.21
CA ASP A 224 29.62 6.67 -6.70
C ASP A 224 28.58 7.07 -7.75
N ASP A 225 28.62 6.46 -8.94
CA ASP A 225 27.64 6.73 -10.01
C ASP A 225 26.36 5.92 -9.74
N GLU A 226 25.31 6.61 -9.30
CA GLU A 226 24.02 6.01 -8.96
C GLU A 226 23.20 5.60 -10.18
N ASN A 227 23.49 6.19 -11.36
CA ASN A 227 22.76 5.90 -12.58
C ASN A 227 23.36 4.72 -13.38
N ALA A 228 24.62 4.40 -13.13
CA ALA A 228 25.30 3.27 -13.80
C ALA A 228 24.66 1.93 -13.43
N VAL A 229 24.36 1.75 -12.15
CA VAL A 229 23.65 0.58 -11.64
C VAL A 229 22.54 1.07 -10.70
N TRP A 230 21.30 0.84 -11.08
CA TRP A 230 20.15 1.16 -10.25
C TRP A 230 19.84 0.01 -9.28
N ILE A 231 19.44 0.36 -8.07
CA ILE A 231 19.06 -0.59 -7.03
C ILE A 231 17.65 -0.23 -6.56
N TRP A 232 16.75 -1.18 -6.66
CA TRP A 232 15.41 -1.09 -6.09
C TRP A 232 15.38 -1.85 -4.78
N ASN A 233 15.59 -1.14 -3.68
CA ASN A 233 15.53 -1.69 -2.35
C ASN A 233 14.10 -1.64 -1.82
N ARG A 234 13.46 -2.79 -1.72
CA ARG A 234 12.07 -2.90 -1.27
C ARG A 234 11.91 -2.59 0.22
N PHE A 235 12.96 -2.81 1.02
CA PHE A 235 12.94 -2.48 2.45
C PHE A 235 12.87 -0.97 2.69
N THR A 236 13.76 -0.20 2.08
CA THR A 236 13.76 1.26 2.21
C THR A 236 12.49 1.88 1.63
N MET A 237 11.99 1.33 0.52
CA MET A 237 10.72 1.76 -0.07
C MET A 237 9.55 1.50 0.88
N ASN A 238 9.51 0.34 1.54
CA ASN A 238 8.50 0.01 2.55
C ASN A 238 8.56 0.94 3.75
N LEU A 239 9.77 1.28 4.22
CA LEU A 239 9.95 2.25 5.31
C LEU A 239 9.43 3.64 4.93
N GLN A 240 9.80 4.15 3.75
CA GLN A 240 9.34 5.45 3.26
C GLN A 240 7.82 5.49 3.09
N MET A 241 7.24 4.42 2.55
CA MET A 241 5.78 4.30 2.41
C MET A 241 5.09 4.29 3.77
N SER A 242 5.61 3.53 4.73
CA SER A 242 5.04 3.48 6.09
C SER A 242 5.10 4.84 6.79
N GLN A 243 6.17 5.60 6.58
CA GLN A 243 6.29 6.99 7.04
C GLN A 243 5.27 7.90 6.35
N GLY A 244 5.10 7.78 5.03
CA GLY A 244 4.08 8.50 4.26
C GLY A 244 2.67 8.21 4.77
N VAL A 245 2.34 6.94 5.01
CA VAL A 245 1.08 6.50 5.62
C VAL A 245 0.87 7.13 7.00
N SER A 246 1.91 7.18 7.83
CA SER A 246 1.86 7.80 9.16
C SER A 246 1.57 9.32 9.07
N ILE A 247 2.19 10.01 8.12
CA ILE A 247 1.94 11.44 7.87
C ILE A 247 0.50 11.67 7.42
N ILE A 248 0.00 10.87 6.48
CA ILE A 248 -1.39 10.96 6.01
C ILE A 248 -2.35 10.75 7.19
N ARG A 249 -2.15 9.70 7.99
CA ARG A 249 -2.98 9.40 9.16
C ARG A 249 -2.98 10.56 10.15
N THR A 250 -1.82 11.14 10.43
CA THR A 250 -1.68 12.30 11.32
C THR A 250 -2.43 13.52 10.78
N ALA A 251 -2.30 13.81 9.48
CA ALA A 251 -3.02 14.90 8.82
C ALA A 251 -4.54 14.72 8.91
N LEU A 252 -5.04 13.50 8.67
CA LEU A 252 -6.47 13.18 8.79
C LEU A 252 -6.99 13.39 10.22
N TRP A 253 -6.20 13.01 11.23
CA TRP A 253 -6.55 13.28 12.64
C TRP A 253 -6.60 14.77 12.95
N ILE A 254 -5.61 15.55 12.47
CA ILE A 254 -5.58 17.01 12.65
C ILE A 254 -6.82 17.64 12.02
N ILE A 255 -7.14 17.33 10.77
CA ILE A 255 -8.34 17.83 10.07
C ILE A 255 -9.61 17.42 10.83
N GLY A 256 -9.66 16.16 11.28
CA GLY A 256 -10.77 15.63 12.07
C GLY A 256 -11.00 16.39 13.37
N ILE A 257 -9.93 16.72 14.10
CA ILE A 257 -10.01 17.52 15.33
C ILE A 257 -10.50 18.93 15.05
N PHE A 258 -10.01 19.60 13.99
CA PHE A 258 -10.50 20.94 13.64
C PHE A 258 -11.96 20.95 13.23
N THR A 259 -12.43 19.93 12.49
CA THR A 259 -13.86 19.80 12.16
C THR A 259 -14.71 19.55 13.40
N LEU A 260 -14.20 18.76 14.35
CA LEU A 260 -14.87 18.54 15.64
C LEU A 260 -14.96 19.85 16.45
N LEU A 261 -13.88 20.63 16.53
CA LEU A 261 -13.87 21.94 17.19
C LEU A 261 -14.89 22.89 16.56
N SER A 262 -14.99 22.93 15.25
CA SER A 262 -16.04 23.71 14.56
C SER A 262 -17.44 23.27 14.97
N GLY A 263 -17.68 21.95 15.07
CA GLY A 263 -18.93 21.38 15.57
C GLY A 263 -19.24 21.78 17.01
N ILE A 264 -18.24 21.76 17.90
CA ILE A 264 -18.36 22.19 19.30
C ILE A 264 -18.83 23.65 19.39
N VAL A 265 -18.23 24.53 18.59
CA VAL A 265 -18.63 25.97 18.54
C VAL A 265 -20.07 26.11 18.06
N GLY A 266 -20.47 25.36 17.01
CA GLY A 266 -21.82 25.33 16.50
C GLY A 266 -22.85 24.94 17.56
N VAL A 267 -22.62 23.80 18.22
CA VAL A 267 -23.49 23.28 19.29
C VAL A 267 -23.54 24.29 20.47
N SER A 268 -22.38 24.81 20.87
CA SER A 268 -22.31 25.80 21.98
C SER A 268 -23.10 27.05 21.66
N ASN A 269 -23.10 27.57 20.43
CA ASN A 269 -23.87 28.71 20.01
C ASN A 269 -25.39 28.45 20.07
N ILE A 270 -25.84 27.28 19.58
CA ILE A 270 -27.25 26.89 19.67
C ILE A 270 -27.67 26.77 21.13
N MET A 271 -26.88 26.12 21.96
CA MET A 271 -27.17 25.98 23.40
C MET A 271 -27.20 27.36 24.12
N LEU A 272 -26.36 28.32 23.70
CA LEU A 272 -26.42 29.68 24.27
C LEU A 272 -27.75 30.39 23.95
N ILE A 273 -28.29 30.20 22.75
CA ILE A 273 -29.58 30.73 22.33
C ILE A 273 -30.68 30.07 23.19
N THR A 274 -30.69 28.75 23.28
CA THR A 274 -31.65 27.99 24.09
C THR A 274 -31.62 28.40 25.58
N VAL A 275 -30.42 28.62 26.15
CA VAL A 275 -30.28 29.12 27.52
C VAL A 275 -30.88 30.52 27.68
N LYS A 276 -30.69 31.41 26.68
CA LYS A 276 -31.35 32.76 26.73
C LYS A 276 -32.87 32.67 26.69
N GLU A 277 -33.44 31.84 25.83
CA GLU A 277 -34.88 31.62 25.73
C GLU A 277 -35.46 31.05 27.02
N ARG A 278 -34.73 30.16 27.70
CA ARG A 278 -35.15 29.53 28.97
C ARG A 278 -34.66 30.25 30.23
N THR A 279 -34.18 31.48 30.10
CA THR A 279 -33.64 32.28 31.23
C THR A 279 -34.64 32.38 32.39
N ARG A 280 -35.92 32.61 32.11
CA ARG A 280 -37.01 32.70 33.11
C ARG A 280 -37.19 31.37 33.86
N GLU A 281 -37.19 30.23 33.17
CA GLU A 281 -37.30 28.91 33.77
C GLU A 281 -36.17 28.67 34.80
N PHE A 282 -34.93 29.01 34.42
CA PHE A 282 -33.77 28.89 35.31
C PHE A 282 -33.84 29.88 36.49
N GLY A 283 -34.38 31.10 36.25
CA GLY A 283 -34.62 32.08 37.31
C GLY A 283 -35.61 31.60 38.34
N ILE A 284 -36.74 31.02 37.93
CA ILE A 284 -37.76 30.41 38.81
C ILE A 284 -37.19 29.28 39.59
N ARG A 285 -36.49 28.33 38.94
CA ARG A 285 -35.85 27.18 39.63
C ARG A 285 -34.88 27.61 40.73
N LYS A 286 -34.11 28.69 40.48
CA LYS A 286 -33.20 29.25 41.48
C LYS A 286 -33.94 29.95 42.62
N ALA A 287 -35.04 30.63 42.31
CA ALA A 287 -35.88 31.28 43.35
C ALA A 287 -36.51 30.27 44.32
N ILE A 288 -36.81 29.06 43.83
CA ILE A 288 -37.34 27.92 44.61
C ILE A 288 -36.24 27.12 45.32
N GLY A 289 -34.93 27.50 45.14
CA GLY A 289 -33.81 26.90 45.87
C GLY A 289 -32.92 25.96 45.05
N ALA A 290 -33.04 25.91 43.74
CA ALA A 290 -32.11 25.11 42.90
C ALA A 290 -30.68 25.66 42.98
N THR A 291 -29.72 24.74 43.25
CA THR A 291 -28.31 25.12 43.27
C THR A 291 -27.76 25.41 41.88
N PRO A 292 -26.77 26.30 41.74
CA PRO A 292 -26.11 26.57 40.44
C PRO A 292 -25.60 25.30 39.80
N TRP A 293 -25.13 24.33 40.56
CA TRP A 293 -24.65 23.03 40.09
C TRP A 293 -25.74 22.15 39.46
N SER A 294 -26.95 22.21 39.99
CA SER A 294 -28.10 21.49 39.45
C SER A 294 -28.45 21.96 38.05
N ILE A 295 -28.45 23.31 37.81
CA ILE A 295 -28.68 23.91 36.49
C ILE A 295 -27.55 23.59 35.53
N LEU A 296 -26.29 23.68 35.98
CA LEU A 296 -25.11 23.34 35.21
C LEU A 296 -25.17 21.89 34.72
N ARG A 297 -25.43 20.93 35.62
CA ARG A 297 -25.56 19.50 35.29
C ARG A 297 -26.68 19.26 34.27
N LEU A 298 -27.82 19.92 34.40
CA LEU A 298 -28.94 19.76 33.47
C LEU A 298 -28.53 20.13 32.03
N ILE A 299 -27.88 21.26 31.85
CA ILE A 299 -27.47 21.75 30.52
C ILE A 299 -26.36 20.92 29.92
N ILE A 300 -25.41 20.45 30.73
CA ILE A 300 -24.35 19.54 30.25
C ILE A 300 -24.98 18.23 29.79
N ILE A 301 -25.90 17.63 30.55
CA ILE A 301 -26.57 16.41 30.15
C ILE A 301 -27.36 16.59 28.86
N GLU A 302 -28.11 17.72 28.74
CA GLU A 302 -28.84 18.05 27.52
C GLU A 302 -27.90 18.18 26.31
N SER A 303 -26.74 18.84 26.47
CA SER A 303 -25.72 18.95 25.44
C SER A 303 -25.14 17.59 25.04
N ILE A 304 -24.84 16.74 26.00
CA ILE A 304 -24.33 15.38 25.73
C ILE A 304 -25.36 14.54 24.96
N ILE A 305 -26.64 14.60 25.36
CA ILE A 305 -27.70 13.85 24.68
C ILE A 305 -27.83 14.30 23.21
N ILE A 306 -27.90 15.61 22.99
CA ILE A 306 -28.02 16.19 21.63
C ILE A 306 -26.81 15.79 20.77
N THR A 307 -25.58 15.99 21.28
CA THR A 307 -24.37 15.68 20.52
C THR A 307 -24.23 14.18 20.29
N THR A 308 -24.65 13.32 21.22
CA THR A 308 -24.61 11.86 21.05
C THR A 308 -25.59 11.42 19.97
N ILE A 309 -26.84 11.88 19.98
CA ILE A 309 -27.84 11.49 18.99
C ILE A 309 -27.39 11.92 17.57
N PHE A 310 -27.08 13.20 17.39
CA PHE A 310 -26.66 13.70 16.09
C PHE A 310 -25.27 13.22 15.67
N GLY A 311 -24.39 12.93 16.61
CA GLY A 311 -23.10 12.31 16.39
C GLY A 311 -23.23 10.88 15.87
N TYR A 312 -24.15 10.08 16.42
CA TYR A 312 -24.45 8.74 15.90
C TYR A 312 -25.07 8.77 14.50
N ILE A 313 -26.00 9.70 14.25
CA ILE A 313 -26.57 9.90 12.90
C ILE A 313 -25.44 10.24 11.94
N GLY A 314 -24.56 11.17 12.30
CA GLY A 314 -23.41 11.55 11.49
C GLY A 314 -22.42 10.41 11.28
N MET A 315 -22.22 9.53 12.29
CA MET A 315 -21.40 8.32 12.18
C MET A 315 -22.01 7.33 11.16
N LEU A 316 -23.30 7.04 11.25
CA LEU A 316 -24.00 6.16 10.31
C LEU A 316 -23.94 6.69 8.88
N CYS A 317 -24.16 8.01 8.69
CA CYS A 317 -23.99 8.65 7.38
C CYS A 317 -22.55 8.54 6.86
N GLY A 318 -21.55 8.70 7.73
CA GLY A 318 -20.13 8.58 7.38
C GLY A 318 -19.75 7.15 6.97
N ILE A 319 -20.24 6.14 7.70
CA ILE A 319 -20.05 4.72 7.35
C ILE A 319 -20.77 4.41 6.03
N GLY A 320 -22.01 4.86 5.86
CA GLY A 320 -22.77 4.67 4.62
C GLY A 320 -22.08 5.30 3.40
N ALA A 321 -21.50 6.49 3.56
CA ALA A 321 -20.71 7.12 2.49
C ALA A 321 -19.43 6.33 2.15
N ASN A 322 -18.74 5.77 3.15
CA ASN A 322 -17.58 4.92 2.93
C ASN A 322 -17.95 3.60 2.22
N LEU A 323 -19.07 2.97 2.60
CA LEU A 323 -19.57 1.76 1.93
C LEU A 323 -19.97 2.06 0.47
N TYR A 324 -20.62 3.20 0.22
CA TYR A 324 -20.93 3.63 -1.15
C TYR A 324 -19.67 3.85 -1.97
N MET A 325 -18.65 4.47 -1.38
CA MET A 325 -17.37 4.71 -2.03
C MET A 325 -16.61 3.40 -2.31
N ASP A 326 -16.69 2.42 -1.40
CA ASP A 326 -16.13 1.08 -1.61
C ASP A 326 -16.81 0.36 -2.78
N ALA A 327 -18.14 0.42 -2.83
CA ALA A 327 -18.92 -0.20 -3.91
C ALA A 327 -18.65 0.42 -5.30
N THR A 328 -18.31 1.72 -5.36
CA THR A 328 -18.11 2.43 -6.63
C THR A 328 -16.65 2.52 -7.05
N MET A 329 -15.73 2.70 -6.12
CA MET A 329 -14.30 2.96 -6.38
C MET A 329 -13.37 1.87 -5.81
N GLY A 330 -13.83 1.09 -4.83
CA GLY A 330 -13.00 0.13 -4.10
C GLY A 330 -12.52 -1.07 -4.91
N HIS A 331 -13.04 -1.24 -6.13
CA HIS A 331 -12.71 -2.35 -7.03
C HIS A 331 -12.17 -1.88 -8.38
N GLU A 332 -12.09 -0.58 -8.61
CA GLU A 332 -11.50 -0.06 -9.84
C GLU A 332 -9.99 -0.17 -9.82
N VAL A 333 -9.47 -0.89 -10.80
CA VAL A 333 -8.05 -0.95 -11.10
C VAL A 333 -7.76 0.13 -12.12
N VAL A 334 -7.06 1.17 -11.72
CA VAL A 334 -6.62 2.20 -12.66
C VAL A 334 -5.47 1.64 -13.50
N ASP A 335 -5.75 1.49 -14.79
CA ASP A 335 -4.74 1.10 -15.76
C ASP A 335 -3.98 2.35 -16.21
N ALA A 336 -2.86 2.64 -15.57
CA ALA A 336 -1.97 3.75 -15.92
C ALA A 336 -0.97 3.37 -17.03
N GLY A 337 -1.26 2.33 -17.81
CA GLY A 337 -0.44 1.87 -18.94
C GLY A 337 0.81 1.09 -18.56
N ILE A 338 1.42 1.40 -17.45
CA ILE A 338 2.61 0.72 -16.90
C ILE A 338 2.28 0.04 -15.55
N PHE A 339 1.24 0.48 -14.82
CA PHE A 339 0.84 -0.06 -13.51
C PHE A 339 -0.67 -0.20 -13.39
N LYS A 340 -1.13 -1.42 -13.14
CA LYS A 340 -2.50 -1.69 -12.67
C LYS A 340 -2.52 -1.63 -11.16
N GLN A 341 -2.79 -0.47 -10.61
CA GLN A 341 -2.83 -0.24 -9.17
C GLN A 341 -4.25 0.02 -8.71
N SER A 342 -4.72 -0.66 -7.67
CA SER A 342 -5.91 -0.20 -6.98
C SER A 342 -5.50 1.03 -6.16
N MET A 343 -6.09 2.17 -6.48
CA MET A 343 -5.86 3.41 -5.72
C MET A 343 -6.63 3.41 -4.40
N PHE A 344 -7.65 2.58 -4.29
CA PHE A 344 -8.58 2.60 -3.17
C PHE A 344 -9.03 1.16 -2.85
N LEU A 345 -8.93 0.76 -1.58
CA LEU A 345 -9.29 -0.60 -1.17
C LEU A 345 -9.90 -0.61 0.22
N ASN A 346 -11.10 -1.19 0.36
CA ASN A 346 -11.78 -1.38 1.63
C ASN A 346 -11.73 -0.12 2.52
N PRO A 347 -12.38 0.98 2.15
CA PRO A 347 -12.45 2.21 2.96
C PRO A 347 -13.34 2.00 4.19
N THR A 348 -13.07 0.97 4.95
CA THR A 348 -13.83 0.62 6.14
C THR A 348 -13.19 1.24 7.36
N VAL A 349 -14.03 1.56 8.32
CA VAL A 349 -13.62 2.04 9.63
C VAL A 349 -13.72 0.87 10.60
N GLY A 350 -12.62 0.54 11.28
CA GLY A 350 -12.61 -0.51 12.29
C GLY A 350 -13.53 -0.19 13.46
N PHE A 351 -13.95 -1.23 14.17
CA PHE A 351 -14.81 -1.07 15.35
C PHE A 351 -14.14 -0.27 16.48
N ASP A 352 -12.82 -0.36 16.58
CA ASP A 352 -11.96 0.44 17.46
C ASP A 352 -12.11 1.94 17.22
N VAL A 353 -12.08 2.38 15.95
CA VAL A 353 -12.27 3.78 15.57
C VAL A 353 -13.69 4.27 15.87
N CYS A 354 -14.70 3.41 15.75
CA CYS A 354 -16.08 3.76 16.14
C CYS A 354 -16.19 4.01 17.66
N ILE A 355 -15.48 3.24 18.49
CA ILE A 355 -15.41 3.45 19.94
C ILE A 355 -14.70 4.77 20.26
N GLU A 356 -13.54 5.02 19.64
CA GLU A 356 -12.80 6.27 19.81
C GLU A 356 -13.66 7.48 19.40
N ALA A 357 -14.35 7.41 18.27
CA ALA A 357 -15.26 8.44 17.81
C ALA A 357 -16.41 8.68 18.80
N THR A 358 -16.97 7.63 19.38
CA THR A 358 -18.03 7.75 20.40
C THR A 358 -17.52 8.48 21.65
N LEU A 359 -16.33 8.15 22.13
CA LEU A 359 -15.71 8.85 23.26
C LEU A 359 -15.45 10.32 22.93
N LEU A 360 -14.96 10.63 21.73
CA LEU A 360 -14.75 12.00 21.28
C LEU A 360 -16.05 12.79 21.19
N ILE A 361 -17.16 12.19 20.75
CA ILE A 361 -18.49 12.83 20.71
C ILE A 361 -18.95 13.20 22.11
N VAL A 362 -18.80 12.31 23.09
CA VAL A 362 -19.18 12.57 24.51
C VAL A 362 -18.33 13.70 25.09
N ILE A 363 -17.03 13.68 24.86
CA ILE A 363 -16.11 14.73 25.30
C ILE A 363 -16.48 16.08 24.64
N ALA A 364 -16.72 16.08 23.35
CA ALA A 364 -17.11 17.26 22.59
C ALA A 364 -18.45 17.85 23.10
N GLY A 365 -19.44 17.00 23.36
CA GLY A 365 -20.72 17.41 23.94
C GLY A 365 -20.57 18.04 25.32
N THR A 366 -19.70 17.48 26.16
CA THR A 366 -19.39 18.03 27.48
C THR A 366 -18.76 19.41 27.37
N ILE A 367 -17.77 19.58 26.50
CA ILE A 367 -17.08 20.85 26.27
C ILE A 367 -18.05 21.91 25.70
N ALA A 368 -18.85 21.52 24.68
CA ALA A 368 -19.83 22.40 24.04
C ALA A 368 -20.86 22.94 25.04
N GLY A 369 -21.30 22.09 25.99
CA GLY A 369 -22.24 22.45 27.04
C GLY A 369 -21.66 23.30 28.17
N LEU A 370 -20.34 23.32 28.37
CA LEU A 370 -19.71 23.99 29.52
C LEU A 370 -19.89 25.50 29.52
N ILE A 371 -19.74 26.17 28.38
CA ILE A 371 -19.87 27.64 28.27
C ILE A 371 -21.31 28.08 28.52
N PRO A 372 -22.34 27.51 27.83
CA PRO A 372 -23.73 27.85 28.08
C PRO A 372 -24.18 27.51 29.50
N ALA A 373 -23.74 26.35 30.02
CA ALA A 373 -24.06 25.90 31.38
C ALA A 373 -23.54 26.89 32.44
N ARG A 374 -22.29 27.37 32.30
CA ARG A 374 -21.72 28.38 33.20
C ARG A 374 -22.48 29.72 33.13
N LYS A 375 -22.93 30.12 31.93
CA LYS A 375 -23.76 31.36 31.80
C LYS A 375 -25.09 31.19 32.46
N ALA A 376 -25.80 30.08 32.25
CA ALA A 376 -27.08 29.80 32.90
C ALA A 376 -26.96 29.73 34.45
N ALA A 377 -25.90 29.10 34.94
CA ALA A 377 -25.63 28.99 36.37
C ALA A 377 -25.37 30.36 37.04
N LYS A 378 -24.96 31.38 36.31
CA LYS A 378 -24.72 32.75 36.82
C LYS A 378 -25.95 33.67 36.77
N ILE A 379 -27.08 33.27 36.18
CA ILE A 379 -28.30 34.09 36.09
C ILE A 379 -28.81 34.38 37.50
N ARG A 380 -29.05 35.68 37.80
CA ARG A 380 -29.66 36.13 39.06
C ARG A 380 -31.18 36.02 38.96
N PRO A 381 -31.88 35.44 39.97
CA PRO A 381 -33.34 35.27 39.95
C PRO A 381 -34.12 36.58 39.67
N ILE A 382 -33.69 37.68 40.29
CA ILE A 382 -34.33 39.01 40.13
C ILE A 382 -34.25 39.50 38.69
N VAL A 383 -33.10 39.31 38.02
CA VAL A 383 -32.90 39.76 36.62
C VAL A 383 -33.73 38.89 35.65
N ALA A 384 -33.86 37.59 35.96
CA ALA A 384 -34.63 36.69 35.14
C ALA A 384 -36.16 36.91 35.21
N LEU A 385 -36.65 37.41 36.33
CA LEU A 385 -38.07 37.72 36.52
C LEU A 385 -38.45 39.09 35.92
N ASN A 386 -37.53 40.08 35.93
CA ASN A 386 -37.75 41.44 35.39
C ASN A 386 -37.49 41.53 33.86
N ALA A 387 -37.05 40.48 33.20
CA ALA A 387 -36.82 40.47 31.76
C ALA A 387 -38.10 40.42 30.90
N MET A 388 -39.24 40.80 31.45
CA MET A 388 -40.56 40.86 30.79
C MET A 388 -41.00 42.27 30.40
N ASP A 389 -40.28 43.32 30.76
CA ASP A 389 -40.73 44.71 30.54
C ASP A 389 -39.95 45.42 29.38
N ASN A 390 -39.28 44.68 28.51
CA ASN A 390 -38.70 45.27 27.29
C ASN A 390 -38.92 44.37 26.08
#